data_9492f6cb79abe3eda7a099653c654fec
#
_entry.id   9492f6cb79abe3eda7a099653c654fec
#
_cell.length_a   1.000
_cell.length_b   1.000
_cell.length_c   1.000
_cell.angle_alpha   90.00
_cell.angle_beta   90.00
_cell.angle_gamma   90.00
#
_symmetry.space_group_name_H-M   'P 1'
#
loop_
_entity.id
_entity.type
_entity.pdbx_description
1 polymer ?
#
loop_
_entity_poly.entity_id
_entity_poly.type
_entity_poly.pdbx_seq_one_letter_code
_entity_poly.pdbx_strand_id
1 'polypeptide(L)'
;GMPETLKELKKHGMKLAVDEAYAGDIIGVFDPGIFSIGDTICVPSKKFAFEGIPTFAPEHFARVRQIDTMKRKQFVKGINQIAQEGAIQIFQEFNTGMEEIIVGVVGVLQFDVLKYRLENEYNVDIRLETLPYEHIRWIANKEEVKVDKIVGTSDMKKVTDLKGNPLLLFVNSWSVGMTEDRNPGLILTEFSK
;
A
#
# COMPACT_ATOMS: atom_id res chain seq x y z
N GLY A 1 -24.06 -31.11 -15.20
CA GLY A 1 -24.28 -30.43 -13.91
C GLY A 1 -23.21 -30.85 -12.93
N MET A 2 -22.72 -29.92 -12.13
CA MET A 2 -21.71 -30.18 -11.09
C MET A 2 -22.27 -31.21 -10.10
N PRO A 3 -21.52 -32.26 -9.73
CA PRO A 3 -21.97 -33.25 -8.76
C PRO A 3 -22.46 -32.59 -7.46
N GLU A 4 -23.46 -33.18 -6.81
CA GLU A 4 -24.10 -32.66 -5.58
C GLU A 4 -23.05 -32.45 -4.47
N THR A 5 -22.12 -33.39 -4.33
CA THR A 5 -20.97 -33.32 -3.42
C THR A 5 -20.07 -32.08 -3.63
N LEU A 6 -19.82 -31.66 -4.86
CA LEU A 6 -19.04 -30.46 -5.18
C LEU A 6 -19.79 -29.17 -4.81
N LYS A 7 -21.13 -29.16 -4.93
CA LYS A 7 -21.97 -28.06 -4.49
C LYS A 7 -21.94 -27.90 -2.96
N GLU A 8 -21.99 -29.00 -2.23
CA GLU A 8 -21.93 -29.01 -0.78
C GLU A 8 -20.56 -28.56 -0.27
N LEU A 9 -19.46 -29.03 -0.87
CA LEU A 9 -18.11 -28.64 -0.52
C LEU A 9 -17.88 -27.12 -0.74
N LYS A 10 -18.39 -26.57 -1.85
CA LYS A 10 -18.35 -25.11 -2.08
C LYS A 10 -19.18 -24.32 -1.06
N LYS A 11 -20.34 -24.86 -0.64
CA LYS A 11 -21.20 -24.24 0.36
C LYS A 11 -20.54 -24.14 1.74
N HIS A 12 -19.63 -25.05 2.05
CA HIS A 12 -18.85 -25.06 3.30
C HIS A 12 -17.47 -24.41 3.18
N GLY A 13 -17.18 -23.69 2.08
CA GLY A 13 -15.92 -22.95 1.90
C GLY A 13 -14.69 -23.82 1.70
N MET A 14 -14.85 -25.12 1.42
CA MET A 14 -13.72 -26.02 1.17
C MET A 14 -13.06 -25.71 -0.16
N LYS A 15 -11.72 -25.65 -0.16
CA LYS A 15 -10.90 -25.48 -1.37
C LYS A 15 -10.69 -26.85 -2.02
N LEU A 16 -11.00 -26.94 -3.32
CA LEU A 16 -10.74 -28.12 -4.13
C LEU A 16 -9.57 -27.83 -5.06
N ALA A 17 -8.62 -28.76 -5.13
CA ALA A 17 -7.59 -28.72 -6.16
C ALA A 17 -8.22 -29.01 -7.51
N VAL A 18 -7.88 -28.22 -8.53
CA VAL A 18 -8.37 -28.37 -9.90
C VAL A 18 -7.17 -28.39 -10.85
N ASP A 19 -7.24 -29.20 -11.88
CA ASP A 19 -6.19 -29.33 -12.90
C ASP A 19 -6.39 -28.35 -14.07
N GLU A 20 -7.63 -27.87 -14.24
CA GLU A 20 -8.02 -26.97 -15.32
C GLU A 20 -8.90 -25.84 -14.81
N ALA A 21 -8.75 -24.66 -15.39
CA ALA A 21 -9.58 -23.48 -15.14
C ALA A 21 -9.90 -22.78 -16.46
N TYR A 22 -11.09 -22.21 -16.56
CA TYR A 22 -11.59 -21.56 -17.76
C TYR A 22 -11.79 -20.07 -17.54
N ALA A 23 -11.91 -19.31 -18.62
CA ALA A 23 -12.17 -17.88 -18.57
C ALA A 23 -13.43 -17.57 -17.74
N GLY A 24 -13.27 -16.70 -16.73
CA GLY A 24 -14.31 -16.35 -15.76
C GLY A 24 -14.26 -17.15 -14.44
N ASP A 25 -13.42 -18.16 -14.34
CA ASP A 25 -13.24 -18.89 -13.09
C ASP A 25 -12.39 -18.08 -12.09
N ILE A 26 -12.75 -18.20 -10.81
CA ILE A 26 -11.95 -17.68 -9.69
C ILE A 26 -11.22 -18.86 -9.08
N ILE A 27 -9.91 -18.84 -9.17
CA ILE A 27 -9.03 -19.88 -8.65
C ILE A 27 -8.08 -19.34 -7.59
N GLY A 28 -7.69 -20.20 -6.66
CA GLY A 28 -6.61 -19.93 -5.71
C GLY A 28 -5.30 -20.53 -6.24
N VAL A 29 -4.23 -19.73 -6.20
CA VAL A 29 -2.88 -20.16 -6.54
C VAL A 29 -2.04 -20.15 -5.27
N PHE A 30 -1.20 -21.18 -5.09
CA PHE A 30 -0.23 -21.15 -4.00
C PHE A 30 0.81 -20.05 -4.29
N ASP A 31 0.96 -19.13 -3.34
CA ASP A 31 1.93 -18.05 -3.43
C ASP A 31 3.12 -18.31 -2.48
N PRO A 32 4.33 -18.45 -3.02
CA PRO A 32 5.55 -18.51 -2.20
C PRO A 32 6.01 -17.12 -1.70
N GLY A 33 5.19 -16.09 -1.83
CA GLY A 33 5.47 -14.72 -1.40
C GLY A 33 6.05 -13.82 -2.51
N ILE A 34 5.75 -14.14 -3.77
CA ILE A 34 6.23 -13.38 -4.94
C ILE A 34 5.12 -12.59 -5.65
N PHE A 35 3.84 -12.92 -5.40
CA PHE A 35 2.71 -12.25 -6.05
C PHE A 35 2.22 -11.06 -5.24
N SER A 36 1.78 -10.04 -5.96
CA SER A 36 1.12 -8.87 -5.40
C SER A 36 -0.28 -8.71 -5.98
N ILE A 37 -1.16 -8.06 -5.24
CA ILE A 37 -2.51 -7.73 -5.74
C ILE A 37 -2.36 -6.87 -7.01
N GLY A 38 -3.06 -7.27 -8.08
CA GLY A 38 -2.98 -6.62 -9.39
C GLY A 38 -1.98 -7.26 -10.36
N ASP A 39 -1.17 -8.24 -9.92
CA ASP A 39 -0.27 -8.95 -10.81
C ASP A 39 -1.03 -9.79 -11.84
N THR A 40 -0.49 -9.85 -13.05
CA THR A 40 -0.98 -10.70 -14.12
C THR A 40 -0.11 -11.93 -14.26
N ILE A 41 -0.70 -13.11 -14.11
CA ILE A 41 -0.02 -14.39 -14.34
C ILE A 41 -0.24 -14.81 -15.77
N CYS A 42 0.83 -14.99 -16.53
CA CYS A 42 0.78 -15.40 -17.93
C CYS A 42 1.85 -16.43 -18.27
N VAL A 43 1.68 -17.12 -19.40
CA VAL A 43 2.74 -18.01 -19.91
C VAL A 43 3.90 -17.21 -20.49
N PRO A 44 5.16 -17.68 -20.35
CA PRO A 44 6.34 -16.93 -20.78
C PRO A 44 6.33 -16.55 -22.28
N SER A 45 5.65 -17.33 -23.11
CA SER A 45 5.55 -17.12 -24.56
C SER A 45 4.54 -16.06 -24.99
N LYS A 46 3.63 -15.66 -24.09
CA LYS A 46 2.59 -14.66 -24.35
C LYS A 46 2.54 -13.67 -23.21
N LYS A 47 3.53 -12.81 -23.14
CA LYS A 47 3.61 -11.76 -22.10
C LYS A 47 2.58 -10.69 -22.40
N PHE A 48 1.65 -10.49 -21.47
CA PHE A 48 0.73 -9.37 -21.43
C PHE A 48 0.44 -9.04 -19.97
N ALA A 49 -0.04 -7.84 -19.69
CA ALA A 49 -0.52 -7.44 -18.39
C ALA A 49 -1.88 -6.77 -18.53
N PHE A 50 -2.81 -7.13 -17.67
CA PHE A 50 -4.04 -6.35 -17.52
C PHE A 50 -3.71 -4.99 -16.90
N GLU A 51 -4.57 -4.00 -17.14
CA GLU A 51 -4.51 -2.75 -16.38
C GLU A 51 -4.60 -3.07 -14.89
N GLY A 52 -3.71 -2.46 -14.10
CA GLY A 52 -3.66 -2.69 -12.66
C GLY A 52 -4.99 -2.32 -11.99
N ILE A 53 -5.25 -2.93 -10.83
CA ILE A 53 -6.39 -2.56 -10.00
C ILE A 53 -6.16 -1.12 -9.50
N PRO A 54 -7.10 -0.18 -9.71
CA PRO A 54 -6.97 1.18 -9.23
C PRO A 54 -6.76 1.18 -7.71
N THR A 55 -5.68 1.76 -7.26
CA THR A 55 -5.42 1.97 -5.84
C THR A 55 -5.95 3.35 -5.46
N PHE A 56 -6.92 3.39 -4.55
CA PHE A 56 -7.44 4.67 -4.05
C PHE A 56 -6.35 5.40 -3.27
N ALA A 57 -6.23 6.69 -3.51
CA ALA A 57 -5.35 7.53 -2.72
C ALA A 57 -5.80 7.52 -1.25
N PRO A 58 -4.90 7.37 -0.28
CA PRO A 58 -5.25 7.48 1.13
C PRO A 58 -5.79 8.87 1.46
N GLU A 59 -6.77 8.92 2.35
CA GLU A 59 -7.38 10.15 2.85
C GLU A 59 -7.00 10.44 4.31
N HIS A 60 -6.54 9.40 5.03
CA HIS A 60 -6.15 9.53 6.42
C HIS A 60 -4.76 8.95 6.64
N PHE A 61 -3.97 9.61 7.46
CA PHE A 61 -2.57 9.24 7.70
C PHE A 61 -2.28 9.16 9.19
N ALA A 62 -1.50 8.16 9.58
CA ALA A 62 -1.00 8.03 10.94
C ALA A 62 0.46 7.57 10.93
N ARG A 63 1.23 8.09 11.88
CA ARG A 63 2.55 7.54 12.21
C ARG A 63 2.36 6.31 13.07
N VAL A 64 3.04 5.24 12.71
CA VAL A 64 2.98 3.96 13.41
C VAL A 64 4.32 3.67 14.05
N ARG A 65 4.30 3.48 15.37
CA ARG A 65 5.48 3.10 16.15
C ARG A 65 5.21 1.83 16.92
N GLN A 66 6.14 0.88 16.87
CA GLN A 66 6.12 -0.27 17.76
C GLN A 66 6.45 0.17 19.19
N ILE A 67 5.78 -0.41 20.18
CA ILE A 67 6.03 -0.12 21.60
C ILE A 67 7.28 -0.87 22.06
N ASP A 68 7.40 -2.14 21.71
CA ASP A 68 8.56 -2.99 22.04
C ASP A 68 9.50 -3.11 20.83
N THR A 69 10.68 -2.48 20.95
CA THR A 69 11.70 -2.49 19.89
C THR A 69 12.30 -3.88 19.63
N MET A 70 12.21 -4.81 20.58
CA MET A 70 12.67 -6.19 20.41
C MET A 70 11.82 -6.98 19.40
N LYS A 71 10.57 -6.55 19.19
CA LYS A 71 9.63 -7.19 18.25
C LYS A 71 9.70 -6.63 16.82
N ARG A 72 10.81 -5.95 16.47
CA ARG A 72 10.97 -5.29 15.17
C ARG A 72 10.76 -6.22 13.97
N LYS A 73 11.25 -7.45 14.02
CA LYS A 73 11.09 -8.41 12.91
C LYS A 73 9.63 -8.76 12.69
N GLN A 74 8.88 -9.00 13.77
CA GLN A 74 7.45 -9.28 13.72
C GLN A 74 6.66 -8.07 13.21
N PHE A 75 7.02 -6.87 13.67
CA PHE A 75 6.43 -5.62 13.22
C PHE A 75 6.59 -5.43 11.71
N VAL A 76 7.81 -5.48 11.20
CA VAL A 76 8.09 -5.31 9.77
C VAL A 76 7.38 -6.38 8.94
N LYS A 77 7.41 -7.64 9.38
CA LYS A 77 6.70 -8.73 8.69
C LYS A 77 5.19 -8.48 8.65
N GLY A 78 4.58 -8.14 9.80
CA GLY A 78 3.15 -7.94 9.91
C GLY A 78 2.66 -6.76 9.08
N ILE A 79 3.32 -5.61 9.19
CA ILE A 79 2.89 -4.40 8.48
C ILE A 79 3.03 -4.56 6.95
N ASN A 80 4.10 -5.20 6.48
CA ASN A 80 4.28 -5.49 5.06
C ASN A 80 3.23 -6.46 4.54
N GLN A 81 2.90 -7.52 5.29
CA GLN A 81 1.87 -8.48 4.91
C GLN A 81 0.51 -7.80 4.79
N ILE A 82 0.12 -6.99 5.77
CA ILE A 82 -1.16 -6.26 5.77
C ILE A 82 -1.21 -5.26 4.60
N ALA A 83 -0.08 -4.62 4.26
CA ALA A 83 0.00 -3.73 3.11
C ALA A 83 -0.12 -4.47 1.77
N GLN A 84 0.50 -5.66 1.64
CA GLN A 84 0.37 -6.49 0.45
C GLN A 84 -1.07 -6.95 0.20
N GLU A 85 -1.86 -7.11 1.23
CA GLU A 85 -3.30 -7.41 1.15
C GLU A 85 -4.15 -6.20 0.73
N GLY A 86 -3.55 -5.02 0.56
CA GLY A 86 -4.21 -3.80 0.12
C GLY A 86 -5.05 -3.09 1.18
N ALA A 87 -4.99 -3.54 2.44
CA ALA A 87 -5.75 -2.93 3.54
C ALA A 87 -5.20 -1.55 3.95
N ILE A 88 -3.90 -1.33 3.78
CA ILE A 88 -3.19 -0.11 4.12
C ILE A 88 -2.13 0.21 3.06
N GLN A 89 -1.69 1.46 3.01
CA GLN A 89 -0.51 1.87 2.26
C GLN A 89 0.58 2.34 3.22
N ILE A 90 1.83 1.99 2.94
CA ILE A 90 2.98 2.29 3.80
C ILE A 90 3.86 3.31 3.10
N PHE A 91 4.24 4.33 3.85
CA PHE A 91 5.17 5.36 3.42
C PHE A 91 6.30 5.49 4.44
N GLN A 92 7.49 5.75 3.93
CA GLN A 92 8.66 6.04 4.74
C GLN A 92 9.04 7.49 4.52
N GLU A 93 9.49 8.16 5.56
CA GLU A 93 10.02 9.51 5.41
C GLU A 93 11.28 9.46 4.53
N PHE A 94 11.38 10.40 3.61
CA PHE A 94 12.49 10.46 2.65
C PHE A 94 13.84 10.60 3.39
N ASN A 95 14.81 9.73 3.06
CA ASN A 95 16.13 9.63 3.68
C ASN A 95 16.14 9.18 5.16
N THR A 96 15.05 8.64 5.69
CA THR A 96 15.03 7.99 6.99
C THR A 96 14.84 6.47 6.84
N GLY A 97 15.29 5.71 7.85
CA GLY A 97 15.09 4.27 7.87
C GLY A 97 13.65 3.89 8.22
N MET A 98 13.37 2.57 8.26
CA MET A 98 12.07 2.00 8.65
C MET A 98 11.70 2.20 10.15
N GLU A 99 12.32 3.13 10.83
CA GLU A 99 12.05 3.39 12.25
C GLU A 99 10.76 4.15 12.46
N GLU A 100 10.39 5.00 11.49
CA GLU A 100 9.14 5.73 11.50
C GLU A 100 8.36 5.44 10.21
N ILE A 101 7.29 4.69 10.35
CA ILE A 101 6.40 4.35 9.24
C ILE A 101 5.16 5.23 9.30
N ILE A 102 4.81 5.82 8.16
CA ILE A 102 3.52 6.48 7.96
C ILE A 102 2.61 5.50 7.24
N VAL A 103 1.44 5.29 7.79
CA VAL A 103 0.39 4.48 7.17
C VAL A 103 -0.70 5.40 6.65
N GLY A 104 -1.07 5.19 5.39
CA GLY A 104 -2.21 5.82 4.75
C GLY A 104 -3.36 4.84 4.57
N VAL A 105 -4.58 5.28 4.83
CA VAL A 105 -5.81 4.51 4.70
C VAL A 105 -6.92 5.34 4.06
N VAL A 106 -7.88 4.67 3.42
CA VAL A 106 -9.05 5.34 2.85
C VAL A 106 -10.09 5.66 3.93
N GLY A 107 -10.25 4.76 4.91
CA GLY A 107 -11.19 4.94 6.02
C GLY A 107 -10.52 4.72 7.38
N VAL A 108 -10.87 5.56 8.36
CA VAL A 108 -10.23 5.57 9.69
C VAL A 108 -10.32 4.24 10.44
N LEU A 109 -11.36 3.43 10.21
CA LEU A 109 -11.52 2.11 10.82
C LEU A 109 -10.42 1.12 10.41
N GLN A 110 -9.75 1.35 9.29
CA GLN A 110 -8.61 0.52 8.87
C GLN A 110 -7.42 0.64 9.84
N PHE A 111 -7.31 1.72 10.59
CA PHE A 111 -6.30 1.83 11.67
C PHE A 111 -6.59 0.88 12.82
N ASP A 112 -7.86 0.72 13.20
CA ASP A 112 -8.26 -0.23 14.25
C ASP A 112 -8.01 -1.67 13.82
N VAL A 113 -8.31 -1.99 12.55
CA VAL A 113 -8.01 -3.30 11.96
C VAL A 113 -6.50 -3.56 11.93
N LEU A 114 -5.69 -2.58 11.52
CA LEU A 114 -4.23 -2.68 11.54
C LEU A 114 -3.72 -3.00 12.95
N LYS A 115 -4.17 -2.22 13.95
CA LYS A 115 -3.78 -2.42 15.35
C LYS A 115 -4.16 -3.81 15.84
N TYR A 116 -5.41 -4.20 15.65
CA TYR A 116 -5.93 -5.51 16.05
C TYR A 116 -5.12 -6.66 15.44
N ARG A 117 -4.82 -6.59 14.14
CA ARG A 117 -4.08 -7.63 13.43
C ARG A 117 -2.63 -7.71 13.90
N LEU A 118 -1.95 -6.59 14.08
CA LEU A 118 -0.57 -6.58 14.60
C LEU A 118 -0.49 -7.16 16.01
N GLU A 119 -1.44 -6.84 16.88
CA GLU A 119 -1.52 -7.37 18.25
C GLU A 119 -1.81 -8.88 18.25
N ASN A 120 -2.81 -9.34 17.49
CA ASN A 120 -3.32 -10.71 17.61
C ASN A 120 -2.64 -11.72 16.66
N GLU A 121 -2.20 -11.31 15.47
CA GLU A 121 -1.56 -12.20 14.49
C GLU A 121 -0.04 -12.19 14.60
N TYR A 122 0.56 -11.06 15.00
CA TYR A 122 2.02 -10.86 15.04
C TYR A 122 2.57 -10.62 16.43
N ASN A 123 1.70 -10.53 17.45
CA ASN A 123 2.07 -10.25 18.84
C ASN A 123 2.89 -8.96 18.98
N VAL A 124 2.47 -7.89 18.31
CA VAL A 124 3.14 -6.59 18.29
C VAL A 124 2.17 -5.50 18.69
N ASP A 125 2.48 -4.82 19.79
CA ASP A 125 1.75 -3.64 20.22
C ASP A 125 2.30 -2.39 19.53
N ILE A 126 1.39 -1.54 19.04
CA ILE A 126 1.72 -0.31 18.34
C ILE A 126 1.06 0.92 18.96
N ARG A 127 1.70 2.06 18.74
CA ARG A 127 1.12 3.38 18.95
C ARG A 127 0.83 4.02 17.60
N LEU A 128 -0.40 4.53 17.45
CA LEU A 128 -0.84 5.31 16.31
C LEU A 128 -0.90 6.78 16.70
N GLU A 129 -0.30 7.62 15.88
CA GLU A 129 -0.36 9.08 16.00
C GLU A 129 -0.94 9.64 14.71
N THR A 130 -2.15 10.18 14.76
CA THR A 130 -2.82 10.76 13.60
C THR A 130 -2.01 11.94 13.08
N LEU A 131 -1.85 12.00 11.75
CA LEU A 131 -1.16 13.07 11.05
C LEU A 131 -2.16 13.95 10.29
N PRO A 132 -1.89 15.25 10.14
CA PRO A 132 -2.85 16.21 9.59
C PRO A 132 -2.86 16.26 8.06
N TYR A 133 -2.39 15.22 7.39
CA TYR A 133 -2.33 15.20 5.93
C TYR A 133 -3.68 14.77 5.36
N GLU A 134 -4.11 15.47 4.29
CA GLU A 134 -5.35 15.20 3.58
C GLU A 134 -5.11 14.93 2.08
N HIS A 135 -3.93 15.29 1.57
CA HIS A 135 -3.59 15.11 0.17
C HIS A 135 -2.25 14.42 0.00
N ILE A 136 -2.22 13.49 -0.96
CA ILE A 136 -1.01 12.82 -1.41
C ILE A 136 -0.80 13.10 -2.89
N ARG A 137 0.45 13.29 -3.30
CA ARG A 137 0.82 13.49 -4.72
C ARG A 137 2.07 12.69 -5.06
N TRP A 138 2.01 11.97 -6.16
CA TRP A 138 3.16 11.30 -6.74
C TRP A 138 3.94 12.25 -7.64
N ILE A 139 5.25 12.12 -7.65
CA ILE A 139 6.13 12.88 -8.53
C ILE A 139 6.25 12.10 -9.84
N ALA A 140 5.55 12.54 -10.90
CA ALA A 140 5.48 11.83 -12.17
C ALA A 140 6.80 11.85 -12.95
N ASN A 141 7.58 12.93 -12.81
CA ASN A 141 8.86 13.12 -13.48
C ASN A 141 10.05 13.02 -12.51
N LYS A 142 10.04 12.02 -11.65
CA LYS A 142 11.05 11.79 -10.60
C LYS A 142 12.48 11.70 -11.11
N GLU A 143 12.69 11.30 -12.36
CA GLU A 143 14.01 11.21 -12.99
C GLU A 143 14.60 12.57 -13.37
N GLU A 144 13.75 13.60 -13.53
CA GLU A 144 14.12 14.94 -13.93
C GLU A 144 14.26 15.89 -12.73
N VAL A 145 13.65 15.54 -11.60
CA VAL A 145 13.54 16.39 -10.41
C VAL A 145 14.31 15.80 -9.24
N LYS A 146 15.15 16.63 -8.60
CA LYS A 146 15.80 16.25 -7.33
C LYS A 146 14.84 16.43 -6.17
N VAL A 147 14.29 15.33 -5.65
CA VAL A 147 13.27 15.30 -4.59
C VAL A 147 13.70 16.05 -3.34
N ASP A 148 14.98 15.96 -2.95
CA ASP A 148 15.56 16.68 -1.82
C ASP A 148 15.48 18.20 -1.96
N LYS A 149 15.53 18.72 -3.20
CA LYS A 149 15.47 20.14 -3.53
C LYS A 149 14.08 20.71 -3.72
N ILE A 150 13.04 19.90 -3.71
CA ILE A 150 11.66 20.41 -3.82
C ILE A 150 11.37 21.32 -2.63
N VAL A 151 10.91 22.54 -2.94
CA VAL A 151 10.56 23.58 -1.97
C VAL A 151 9.04 23.59 -1.81
N GLY A 152 8.56 23.24 -0.63
CA GLY A 152 7.14 23.29 -0.29
C GLY A 152 6.84 24.19 0.89
N THR A 153 5.66 24.02 1.45
CA THR A 153 5.26 24.60 2.74
C THR A 153 5.97 23.86 3.89
N SER A 154 6.08 24.51 5.05
CA SER A 154 6.77 23.92 6.22
C SER A 154 6.12 22.63 6.75
N ASP A 155 4.86 22.41 6.44
CA ASP A 155 4.05 21.25 6.82
C ASP A 155 4.01 20.16 5.74
N MET A 156 4.55 20.41 4.54
CA MET A 156 4.72 19.39 3.51
C MET A 156 5.73 18.32 3.96
N LYS A 157 5.41 17.05 3.71
CA LYS A 157 6.33 15.96 4.01
C LYS A 157 6.70 15.19 2.74
N LYS A 158 8.00 14.92 2.59
CA LYS A 158 8.55 14.07 1.52
C LYS A 158 8.62 12.65 2.03
N VAL A 159 8.03 11.73 1.30
CA VAL A 159 7.98 10.30 1.65
C VAL A 159 8.26 9.43 0.42
N THR A 160 8.55 8.16 0.66
CA THR A 160 8.63 7.12 -0.37
C THR A 160 7.67 5.99 -0.07
N ASP A 161 7.09 5.39 -1.11
CA ASP A 161 6.34 4.15 -0.98
C ASP A 161 7.28 2.93 -0.85
N LEU A 162 6.70 1.73 -0.68
CA LEU A 162 7.47 0.48 -0.59
C LEU A 162 8.23 0.13 -1.89
N LYS A 163 7.85 0.72 -3.02
CA LYS A 163 8.52 0.55 -4.32
C LYS A 163 9.64 1.56 -4.53
N GLY A 164 9.84 2.49 -3.56
CA GLY A 164 10.84 3.55 -3.65
C GLY A 164 10.40 4.76 -4.47
N ASN A 165 9.12 4.86 -4.85
CA ASN A 165 8.63 6.05 -5.53
C ASN A 165 8.50 7.21 -4.55
N PRO A 166 9.02 8.40 -4.91
CA PRO A 166 8.88 9.59 -4.08
C PRO A 166 7.49 10.20 -4.20
N LEU A 167 6.97 10.64 -3.06
CA LEU A 167 5.67 11.27 -2.92
C LEU A 167 5.73 12.45 -1.97
N LEU A 168 4.74 13.31 -2.07
CA LEU A 168 4.56 14.45 -1.18
C LEU A 168 3.22 14.34 -0.46
N LEU A 169 3.24 14.56 0.85
CA LEU A 169 2.06 14.67 1.70
C LEU A 169 1.81 16.14 2.01
N PHE A 170 0.54 16.56 1.92
CA PHE A 170 0.11 17.94 2.14
C PHE A 170 -1.08 18.00 3.09
N VAL A 171 -1.12 19.05 3.90
CA VAL A 171 -2.21 19.30 4.84
C VAL A 171 -3.48 19.83 4.13
N ASN A 172 -3.32 20.54 3.03
CA ASN A 172 -4.43 21.13 2.27
C ASN A 172 -4.07 21.35 0.80
N SER A 173 -5.06 21.66 -0.02
CA SER A 173 -4.90 21.89 -1.45
C SER A 173 -4.08 23.15 -1.78
N TRP A 174 -4.11 24.17 -0.92
CA TRP A 174 -3.31 25.38 -1.11
C TRP A 174 -1.80 25.05 -1.05
N SER A 175 -1.39 24.18 -0.14
CA SER A 175 0.00 23.71 -0.02
C SER A 175 0.47 22.95 -1.27
N VAL A 176 -0.44 22.25 -1.96
CA VAL A 176 -0.15 21.60 -3.25
C VAL A 176 0.20 22.65 -4.29
N GLY A 177 -0.70 23.63 -4.53
CA GLY A 177 -0.50 24.70 -5.51
C GLY A 177 0.77 25.53 -5.24
N MET A 178 1.01 25.88 -3.98
CA MET A 178 2.23 26.60 -3.59
C MET A 178 3.52 25.82 -3.90
N THR A 179 3.46 24.49 -3.79
CA THR A 179 4.62 23.65 -4.11
C THR A 179 4.84 23.58 -5.61
N GLU A 180 3.78 23.48 -6.42
CA GLU A 180 3.88 23.54 -7.88
C GLU A 180 4.45 24.87 -8.35
N ASP A 181 3.95 25.98 -7.82
CA ASP A 181 4.41 27.34 -8.18
C ASP A 181 5.90 27.57 -7.85
N ARG A 182 6.37 27.00 -6.73
CA ARG A 182 7.77 27.16 -6.30
C ARG A 182 8.77 26.22 -6.99
N ASN A 183 8.28 25.22 -7.71
CA ASN A 183 9.12 24.23 -8.39
C ASN A 183 8.73 24.11 -9.86
N PRO A 184 9.12 25.09 -10.71
CA PRO A 184 8.86 25.02 -12.15
C PRO A 184 9.38 23.69 -12.74
N GLY A 185 8.55 22.98 -13.46
CA GLY A 185 8.86 21.69 -14.05
C GLY A 185 8.56 20.47 -13.17
N LEU A 186 8.12 20.65 -11.92
CA LEU A 186 7.60 19.55 -11.09
C LEU A 186 6.20 19.13 -11.60
N ILE A 187 6.02 17.83 -11.84
CA ILE A 187 4.73 17.28 -12.27
C ILE A 187 4.20 16.39 -11.14
N LEU A 188 3.10 16.83 -10.53
CA LEU A 188 2.41 16.09 -9.47
C LEU A 188 1.17 15.39 -10.04
N THR A 189 0.92 14.16 -9.59
CA THR A 189 -0.25 13.36 -9.97
C THR A 189 -0.94 12.77 -8.75
N GLU A 190 -2.24 12.52 -8.87
CA GLU A 190 -3.05 11.89 -7.80
C GLU A 190 -2.93 10.37 -7.79
N PHE A 191 -2.28 9.79 -8.77
CA PHE A 191 -2.15 8.34 -8.94
C PHE A 191 -0.70 7.94 -9.18
N SER A 192 -0.32 6.78 -8.65
CA SER A 192 0.91 6.09 -9.05
C SER A 192 0.73 5.59 -10.50
N LYS A 193 1.66 5.94 -11.38
CA LYS A 193 1.78 5.31 -12.71
C LYS A 193 2.66 4.07 -12.63
#